data_e70c4f8051e65095df99316e67e0cc09
#
_entry.id   e70c4f8051e65095df99316e67e0cc09
#
_cell.length_a   1.000
_cell.length_b   1.000
_cell.length_c   1.000
_cell.angle_alpha   90.00
_cell.angle_beta   90.00
_cell.angle_gamma   90.00
#
_symmetry.space_group_name_H-M   'P 1'
#
loop_
_entity.id
_entity.type
_entity.pdbx_description
1 polymer ?
#
loop_
_entity_poly.entity_id
_entity_poly.type
_entity_poly.pdbx_seq_one_letter_code
_entity_poly.pdbx_strand_id
1 'polypeptide(L)'
;MRTQSELESLFAEKPAAPRDRGRVDLLVVRLAPGRHLTPGRIEVSREHGLSGDRWGKGWSFRRDVDRQVTLMTTSVAELVCDGQPLHLPGDNLLVNLDLSVGSVGVGTRLRAGAAVLEITRKPHLGCKKFAARFGQGALDWVNDEQGRARRLRGVNCRVVVPGEVRVGDAVEVVSR
;
A
#
# COMPACT_ATOMS: atom_id res chain seq x y z
N MET A 1 -2.38 -7.54 19.94
CA MET A 1 -1.42 -7.80 18.85
C MET A 1 -1.50 -9.28 18.52
N ARG A 2 -1.73 -9.61 17.26
CA ARG A 2 -1.92 -10.99 16.79
C ARG A 2 -0.59 -11.68 16.51
N THR A 3 -0.56 -13.00 16.73
CA THR A 3 0.56 -13.85 16.30
C THR A 3 0.52 -14.07 14.78
N GLN A 4 1.61 -14.54 14.21
CA GLN A 4 1.69 -14.90 12.79
C GLN A 4 0.62 -15.96 12.41
N SER A 5 0.45 -16.99 13.26
CA SER A 5 -0.53 -18.06 13.00
C SER A 5 -1.97 -17.56 13.02
N GLU A 6 -2.32 -16.66 13.96
CA GLU A 6 -3.65 -16.04 14.00
C GLU A 6 -3.92 -15.20 12.76
N LEU A 7 -2.93 -14.41 12.31
CA LEU A 7 -3.03 -13.60 11.09
C LEU A 7 -3.23 -14.47 9.85
N GLU A 8 -2.48 -15.57 9.74
CA GLU A 8 -2.60 -16.51 8.63
C GLU A 8 -3.99 -17.18 8.61
N SER A 9 -4.48 -17.64 9.76
CA SER A 9 -5.81 -18.24 9.86
C SER A 9 -6.92 -17.25 9.48
N LEU A 10 -6.88 -16.05 10.02
CA LEU A 10 -7.85 -14.99 9.72
C LEU A 10 -7.78 -14.53 8.24
N PHE A 11 -6.58 -14.53 7.65
CA PHE A 11 -6.41 -14.19 6.24
C PHE A 11 -7.03 -15.24 5.33
N ALA A 12 -6.90 -16.52 5.68
CA ALA A 12 -7.49 -17.63 4.92
C ALA A 12 -9.04 -17.57 4.91
N GLU A 13 -9.66 -16.96 5.92
CA GLU A 13 -11.11 -16.77 6.00
C GLU A 13 -11.61 -15.55 5.19
N LYS A 14 -10.70 -14.64 4.79
CA LYS A 14 -11.09 -13.47 4.00
C LYS A 14 -11.42 -13.86 2.56
N PRO A 15 -12.43 -13.23 1.94
CA PRO A 15 -12.67 -13.40 0.51
C PRO A 15 -11.44 -12.94 -0.27
N ALA A 16 -11.14 -13.65 -1.36
CA ALA A 16 -10.04 -13.30 -2.24
C ALA A 16 -10.26 -11.89 -2.83
N ALA A 17 -9.23 -11.07 -2.80
CA ALA A 17 -9.27 -9.76 -3.44
C ALA A 17 -9.32 -9.92 -4.97
N PRO A 18 -10.03 -9.04 -5.69
CA PRO A 18 -10.11 -9.08 -7.15
C PRO A 18 -8.74 -8.85 -7.79
N ARG A 19 -8.50 -9.46 -8.96
CA ARG A 19 -7.19 -9.45 -9.63
C ARG A 19 -7.01 -8.31 -10.63
N ASP A 20 -8.08 -7.93 -11.31
CA ASP A 20 -7.98 -7.00 -12.46
C ASP A 20 -8.57 -5.62 -12.17
N ARG A 21 -9.60 -5.58 -11.32
CA ARG A 21 -10.29 -4.34 -10.98
C ARG A 21 -10.78 -4.40 -9.53
N GLY A 22 -10.33 -3.45 -8.75
CA GLY A 22 -10.72 -3.22 -7.37
C GLY A 22 -11.12 -1.78 -7.14
N ARG A 23 -10.91 -1.30 -5.91
CA ARG A 23 -11.32 0.03 -5.47
C ARG A 23 -10.28 0.63 -4.53
N VAL A 24 -10.17 1.96 -4.54
CA VAL A 24 -9.46 2.74 -3.51
C VAL A 24 -10.36 2.83 -2.28
N ASP A 25 -9.95 2.23 -1.18
CA ASP A 25 -10.72 2.25 0.07
C ASP A 25 -10.26 3.36 1.02
N LEU A 26 -8.97 3.74 0.99
CA LEU A 26 -8.44 4.81 1.82
C LEU A 26 -7.26 5.50 1.11
N LEU A 27 -7.19 6.81 1.28
CA LEU A 27 -6.05 7.64 0.91
C LEU A 27 -5.33 8.11 2.18
N VAL A 28 -4.01 8.04 2.20
CA VAL A 28 -3.18 8.44 3.34
C VAL A 28 -2.05 9.35 2.89
N VAL A 29 -2.02 10.56 3.44
CA VAL A 29 -0.93 11.51 3.29
C VAL A 29 -0.08 11.48 4.55
N ARG A 30 1.20 11.16 4.42
CA ARG A 30 2.15 11.09 5.53
C ARG A 30 2.77 12.47 5.73
N LEU A 31 2.38 13.17 6.79
CA LEU A 31 2.92 14.52 7.09
C LEU A 31 4.27 14.45 7.79
N ALA A 32 4.36 13.58 8.81
CA ALA A 32 5.53 13.37 9.65
C ALA A 32 5.45 11.97 10.27
N PRO A 33 6.48 11.47 10.98
CA PRO A 33 6.39 10.22 11.73
C PRO A 33 5.17 10.21 12.66
N GLY A 34 4.27 9.24 12.47
CA GLY A 34 3.04 9.10 13.25
C GLY A 34 1.92 10.10 12.93
N ARG A 35 2.13 11.05 12.03
CA ARG A 35 1.12 12.05 11.63
C ARG A 35 0.65 11.82 10.21
N HIS A 36 -0.62 11.48 10.07
CA HIS A 36 -1.26 11.19 8.80
C HIS A 36 -2.54 12.03 8.61
N LEU A 37 -2.88 12.29 7.34
CA LEU A 37 -4.20 12.76 6.93
C LEU A 37 -4.84 11.68 6.05
N THR A 38 -6.16 11.60 6.09
CA THR A 38 -6.96 10.69 5.27
C THR A 38 -7.96 11.48 4.44
N PRO A 39 -7.51 12.15 3.36
CA PRO A 39 -8.38 12.96 2.52
C PRO A 39 -9.32 12.06 1.70
N GLY A 40 -10.51 12.58 1.34
CA GLY A 40 -11.41 11.90 0.42
C GLY A 40 -10.94 11.91 -1.03
N ARG A 41 -10.02 12.84 -1.39
CA ARG A 41 -9.40 12.98 -2.72
C ARG A 41 -8.02 13.60 -2.62
N ILE A 42 -7.16 13.33 -3.59
CA ILE A 42 -5.79 13.84 -3.63
C ILE A 42 -5.26 13.94 -5.07
N GLU A 43 -4.49 14.98 -5.32
CA GLU A 43 -3.70 15.07 -6.55
C GLU A 43 -2.43 14.21 -6.42
N VAL A 44 -2.14 13.46 -7.47
CA VAL A 44 -0.95 12.61 -7.60
C VAL A 44 -0.12 13.10 -8.77
N SER A 45 1.18 13.35 -8.54
CA SER A 45 2.07 13.88 -9.56
C SER A 45 3.43 13.17 -9.58
N ARG A 46 4.13 13.26 -10.72
CA ARG A 46 5.49 12.72 -10.83
C ARG A 46 6.49 13.44 -9.93
N GLU A 47 6.23 14.70 -9.63
CA GLU A 47 7.13 15.54 -8.85
C GLU A 47 6.98 15.30 -7.34
N HIS A 48 5.75 15.13 -6.87
CA HIS A 48 5.45 15.12 -5.44
C HIS A 48 4.89 13.78 -4.90
N GLY A 49 4.58 12.82 -5.77
CA GLY A 49 3.76 11.67 -5.37
C GLY A 49 2.36 12.15 -5.01
N LEU A 50 1.87 11.83 -3.83
CA LEU A 50 0.63 12.42 -3.30
C LEU A 50 0.92 13.85 -2.82
N SER A 51 0.04 14.79 -3.18
CA SER A 51 0.15 16.19 -2.78
C SER A 51 0.24 16.31 -1.25
N GLY A 52 1.25 17.01 -0.76
CA GLY A 52 1.49 17.21 0.68
C GLY A 52 2.15 16.03 1.41
N ASP A 53 2.37 14.89 0.77
CA ASP A 53 3.07 13.76 1.39
C ASP A 53 4.55 14.09 1.65
N ARG A 54 5.10 13.55 2.73
CA ARG A 54 6.50 13.75 3.13
C ARG A 54 7.51 13.31 2.07
N TRP A 55 7.16 12.37 1.18
CA TRP A 55 8.02 11.95 0.10
C TRP A 55 8.35 13.14 -0.82
N GLY A 56 7.33 13.93 -1.19
CA GLY A 56 7.48 15.14 -2.01
C GLY A 56 8.27 16.26 -1.32
N LYS A 57 8.33 16.28 0.01
CA LYS A 57 9.02 17.30 0.81
C LYS A 57 10.50 17.02 1.05
N GLY A 58 11.02 15.91 0.51
CA GLY A 58 12.46 15.62 0.62
C GLY A 58 12.94 15.21 2.02
N TRP A 59 12.10 14.60 2.83
CA TRP A 59 12.42 14.09 4.17
C TRP A 59 13.40 12.91 4.19
N SER A 60 13.70 12.34 3.04
CA SER A 60 14.83 11.44 2.87
C SER A 60 15.87 12.13 1.98
N PHE A 61 17.14 11.95 2.29
CA PHE A 61 18.27 12.53 1.57
C PHE A 61 18.29 12.24 0.07
N ARG A 62 17.44 11.33 -0.40
CA ARG A 62 17.21 11.01 -1.81
C ARG A 62 15.75 10.68 -2.02
N ARG A 63 15.05 11.43 -2.85
CA ARG A 63 13.75 11.07 -3.39
C ARG A 63 13.92 9.83 -4.27
N ASP A 64 13.68 8.65 -3.70
CA ASP A 64 13.69 7.42 -4.47
C ASP A 64 12.33 7.29 -5.19
N VAL A 65 12.32 7.56 -6.49
CA VAL A 65 11.11 7.50 -7.33
C VAL A 65 10.50 6.10 -7.34
N ASP A 66 11.29 5.07 -7.10
CA ASP A 66 10.81 3.70 -6.99
C ASP A 66 10.05 3.41 -5.69
N ARG A 67 10.00 4.38 -4.76
CA ARG A 67 9.23 4.35 -3.50
C ARG A 67 8.28 5.54 -3.36
N GLN A 68 7.86 6.11 -4.47
CA GLN A 68 7.11 7.36 -4.51
C GLN A 68 5.72 7.22 -3.90
N VAL A 69 5.02 6.15 -4.23
CA VAL A 69 3.68 5.82 -3.74
C VAL A 69 3.67 4.38 -3.24
N THR A 70 3.04 4.13 -2.10
CA THR A 70 2.90 2.80 -1.54
C THR A 70 1.44 2.37 -1.51
N LEU A 71 1.18 1.13 -1.94
CA LEU A 71 -0.14 0.51 -1.91
C LEU A 71 -0.12 -0.71 -0.98
N MET A 72 -1.21 -0.92 -0.25
CA MET A 72 -1.45 -2.12 0.55
C MET A 72 -2.88 -2.62 0.35
N THR A 73 -3.07 -3.94 0.35
CA THR A 73 -4.42 -4.52 0.27
C THR A 73 -5.18 -4.23 1.55
N THR A 74 -6.41 -3.74 1.43
CA THR A 74 -7.24 -3.30 2.58
C THR A 74 -7.46 -4.41 3.59
N SER A 75 -7.78 -5.63 3.15
CA SER A 75 -7.99 -6.76 4.04
C SER A 75 -6.76 -7.11 4.90
N VAL A 76 -5.55 -6.92 4.36
CA VAL A 76 -4.31 -7.09 5.12
C VAL A 76 -4.13 -5.97 6.15
N ALA A 77 -4.41 -4.72 5.76
CA ALA A 77 -4.37 -3.58 6.69
C ALA A 77 -5.35 -3.77 7.87
N GLU A 78 -6.57 -4.25 7.61
CA GLU A 78 -7.55 -4.59 8.64
C GLU A 78 -7.02 -5.62 9.65
N LEU A 79 -6.38 -6.68 9.14
CA LEU A 79 -5.84 -7.73 9.98
C LEU A 79 -4.69 -7.25 10.88
N VAL A 80 -3.74 -6.50 10.32
CA VAL A 80 -2.60 -6.01 11.12
C VAL A 80 -3.00 -4.87 12.07
N CYS A 81 -3.98 -4.04 11.70
CA CYS A 81 -4.46 -2.95 12.54
C CYS A 81 -5.32 -3.45 13.71
N ASP A 82 -5.95 -4.61 13.60
CA ASP A 82 -6.72 -5.23 14.71
C ASP A 82 -7.69 -4.26 15.39
N GLY A 83 -8.53 -3.60 14.59
CA GLY A 83 -9.49 -2.58 15.04
C GLY A 83 -8.91 -1.17 15.24
N GLN A 84 -7.61 -0.99 15.12
CA GLN A 84 -7.00 0.34 15.12
C GLN A 84 -7.20 1.05 13.76
N PRO A 85 -6.99 2.37 13.69
CA PRO A 85 -7.15 3.13 12.45
C PRO A 85 -6.30 2.60 11.28
N LEU A 86 -6.92 2.40 10.12
CA LEU A 86 -6.31 1.77 8.94
C LEU A 86 -5.17 2.59 8.31
N HIS A 87 -5.02 3.88 8.64
CA HIS A 87 -3.91 4.70 8.17
C HIS A 87 -2.57 4.39 8.88
N LEU A 88 -2.59 3.60 9.96
CA LEU A 88 -1.40 3.35 10.77
C LEU A 88 -0.25 2.61 10.05
N PRO A 89 -0.47 1.69 9.09
CA PRO A 89 0.63 1.12 8.30
C PRO A 89 1.41 2.17 7.53
N GLY A 90 0.77 3.29 7.17
CA GLY A 90 1.38 4.43 6.49
C GLY A 90 1.53 4.23 4.99
N ASP A 91 0.76 3.33 4.40
CA ASP A 91 0.67 3.18 2.95
C ASP A 91 -0.24 4.28 2.37
N ASN A 92 0.14 4.81 1.20
CA ASN A 92 -0.56 5.95 0.61
C ASN A 92 -1.96 5.59 0.13
N LEU A 93 -2.15 4.39 -0.44
CA LEU A 93 -3.44 3.88 -0.88
C LEU A 93 -3.70 2.52 -0.23
N LEU A 94 -4.84 2.38 0.43
CA LEU A 94 -5.40 1.07 0.70
C LEU A 94 -6.38 0.73 -0.41
N VAL A 95 -6.21 -0.46 -0.99
CA VAL A 95 -6.96 -0.88 -2.17
C VAL A 95 -7.55 -2.28 -1.98
N ASN A 96 -8.76 -2.47 -2.46
CA ASN A 96 -9.33 -3.81 -2.58
C ASN A 96 -8.89 -4.42 -3.92
N LEU A 97 -7.61 -4.83 -4.00
CA LEU A 97 -7.02 -5.47 -5.18
C LEU A 97 -5.97 -6.50 -4.73
N ASP A 98 -5.86 -7.62 -5.44
CA ASP A 98 -4.80 -8.60 -5.23
C ASP A 98 -3.46 -8.05 -5.76
N LEU A 99 -2.57 -7.71 -4.82
CA LEU A 99 -1.22 -7.18 -5.11
C LEU A 99 -0.14 -8.28 -5.16
N SER A 100 -0.51 -9.56 -5.07
CA SER A 100 0.45 -10.66 -5.07
C SER A 100 1.30 -10.70 -6.34
N VAL A 101 2.46 -11.34 -6.25
CA VAL A 101 3.38 -11.52 -7.40
C VAL A 101 2.69 -12.26 -8.56
N GLY A 102 1.78 -13.20 -8.24
CA GLY A 102 1.02 -13.95 -9.25
C GLY A 102 -0.10 -13.15 -9.91
N SER A 103 -0.51 -12.02 -9.35
CA SER A 103 -1.53 -11.14 -9.93
C SER A 103 -0.90 -9.98 -10.68
N VAL A 104 0.02 -9.26 -10.04
CA VAL A 104 0.66 -8.07 -10.61
C VAL A 104 2.18 -8.16 -10.47
N GLY A 105 2.91 -8.05 -11.57
CA GLY A 105 4.37 -8.12 -11.61
C GLY A 105 5.03 -6.74 -11.45
N VAL A 106 6.37 -6.72 -11.43
CA VAL A 106 7.14 -5.48 -11.60
C VAL A 106 6.89 -4.93 -13.00
N GLY A 107 6.64 -3.64 -13.12
CA GLY A 107 6.28 -2.98 -14.37
C GLY A 107 4.77 -2.96 -14.66
N THR A 108 3.97 -3.74 -13.94
CA THR A 108 2.51 -3.66 -14.03
C THR A 108 2.03 -2.25 -13.73
N ARG A 109 1.14 -1.74 -14.57
CA ARG A 109 0.52 -0.42 -14.42
C ARG A 109 -0.89 -0.55 -13.89
N LEU A 110 -1.15 0.21 -12.84
CA LEU A 110 -2.44 0.30 -12.16
C LEU A 110 -3.00 1.71 -12.39
N ARG A 111 -4.19 1.81 -12.95
CA ARG A 111 -4.96 3.07 -12.97
C ARG A 111 -5.74 3.17 -11.68
N ALA A 112 -5.54 4.25 -10.94
CA ALA A 112 -6.33 4.61 -9.78
C ALA A 112 -6.95 6.00 -10.03
N GLY A 113 -8.27 6.05 -10.23
CA GLY A 113 -8.93 7.27 -10.70
C GLY A 113 -8.34 7.76 -12.02
N ALA A 114 -7.86 9.00 -12.07
CA ALA A 114 -7.18 9.57 -13.23
C ALA A 114 -5.67 9.31 -13.28
N ALA A 115 -5.05 8.87 -12.18
CA ALA A 115 -3.61 8.61 -12.12
C ALA A 115 -3.26 7.19 -12.60
N VAL A 116 -2.05 7.01 -13.15
CA VAL A 116 -1.47 5.70 -13.45
C VAL A 116 -0.18 5.52 -12.67
N LEU A 117 -0.13 4.45 -11.89
CA LEU A 117 0.99 4.04 -11.06
C LEU A 117 1.64 2.79 -11.65
N GLU A 118 2.97 2.70 -11.62
CA GLU A 118 3.71 1.53 -12.06
C GLU A 118 4.39 0.85 -10.88
N ILE A 119 4.18 -0.46 -10.71
CA ILE A 119 4.82 -1.25 -9.66
C ILE A 119 6.31 -1.34 -9.92
N THR A 120 7.11 -0.96 -8.93
CA THR A 120 8.56 -0.94 -9.02
C THR A 120 9.19 -2.22 -8.47
N ARG A 121 10.49 -2.43 -8.78
CA ARG A 121 11.26 -3.56 -8.25
C ARG A 121 11.64 -3.42 -6.78
N LYS A 122 11.44 -2.25 -6.17
CA LYS A 122 11.80 -2.03 -4.78
C LYS A 122 10.87 -2.83 -3.87
N PRO A 123 11.40 -3.76 -3.05
CA PRO A 123 10.56 -4.51 -2.13
C PRO A 123 9.95 -3.57 -1.09
N HIS A 124 8.69 -3.79 -0.76
CA HIS A 124 8.02 -3.13 0.34
C HIS A 124 7.92 -4.13 1.50
N LEU A 125 8.73 -3.93 2.54
CA LEU A 125 8.87 -4.85 3.67
C LEU A 125 8.47 -4.18 4.98
N GLY A 126 8.01 -5.00 5.91
CA GLY A 126 7.85 -4.58 7.30
C GLY A 126 9.22 -4.26 7.92
N CYS A 127 9.27 -3.28 8.79
CA CYS A 127 10.50 -2.84 9.46
C CYS A 127 10.29 -2.79 10.99
N LYS A 128 11.35 -2.45 11.75
CA LYS A 128 11.27 -2.29 13.22
C LYS A 128 10.14 -1.38 13.69
N LYS A 129 9.80 -0.32 12.93
CA LYS A 129 8.67 0.56 13.25
C LYS A 129 7.32 -0.12 13.05
N PHE A 130 7.22 -1.03 12.07
CA PHE A 130 6.04 -1.85 11.85
C PHE A 130 5.85 -2.84 13.00
N ALA A 131 6.93 -3.55 13.40
CA ALA A 131 6.88 -4.44 14.58
C ALA A 131 6.52 -3.71 15.87
N ALA A 132 7.09 -2.53 16.12
CA ALA A 132 6.77 -1.73 17.30
C ALA A 132 5.29 -1.33 17.38
N ARG A 133 4.61 -1.21 16.24
CA ARG A 133 3.21 -0.82 16.15
C ARG A 133 2.25 -2.00 16.16
N PHE A 134 2.58 -3.06 15.44
CA PHE A 134 1.67 -4.18 15.18
C PHE A 134 2.13 -5.51 15.78
N GLY A 135 3.30 -5.54 16.41
CA GLY A 135 3.89 -6.73 17.01
C GLY A 135 4.82 -7.51 16.08
N GLN A 136 5.63 -8.37 16.69
CA GLN A 136 6.60 -9.21 15.96
C GLN A 136 5.88 -10.22 15.05
N GLY A 137 4.75 -10.80 15.50
CA GLY A 137 3.97 -11.74 14.69
C GLY A 137 3.48 -11.13 13.38
N ALA A 138 3.04 -9.87 13.39
CA ALA A 138 2.66 -9.16 12.17
C ALA A 138 3.88 -8.88 11.25
N LEU A 139 5.04 -8.54 11.84
CA LEU A 139 6.28 -8.36 11.07
C LEU A 139 6.71 -9.66 10.38
N ASP A 140 6.70 -10.76 11.11
CA ASP A 140 7.10 -12.07 10.60
C ASP A 140 6.15 -12.51 9.48
N TRP A 141 4.83 -12.35 9.68
CA TRP A 141 3.81 -12.71 8.71
C TRP A 141 3.93 -11.95 7.38
N VAL A 142 4.19 -10.64 7.39
CA VAL A 142 4.31 -9.88 6.14
C VAL A 142 5.68 -10.07 5.47
N ASN A 143 6.69 -10.56 6.18
CA ASN A 143 8.06 -10.66 5.70
C ASN A 143 8.54 -12.09 5.43
N ASP A 144 7.80 -13.13 5.83
CA ASP A 144 8.15 -14.51 5.49
C ASP A 144 8.06 -14.75 3.97
N GLU A 145 8.42 -15.93 3.51
CA GLU A 145 8.41 -16.28 2.10
C GLU A 145 7.02 -16.14 1.47
N GLN A 146 5.99 -16.63 2.15
CA GLN A 146 4.60 -16.54 1.68
C GLN A 146 4.08 -15.10 1.72
N GLY A 147 4.37 -14.35 2.78
CA GLY A 147 3.99 -12.95 2.92
C GLY A 147 4.59 -12.08 1.83
N ARG A 148 5.85 -12.34 1.44
CA ARG A 148 6.52 -11.67 0.31
C ARG A 148 5.90 -12.06 -1.04
N ALA A 149 5.59 -13.33 -1.27
CA ALA A 149 4.93 -13.79 -2.50
C ALA A 149 3.53 -13.19 -2.65
N ARG A 150 2.79 -13.09 -1.55
CA ARG A 150 1.47 -12.44 -1.48
C ARG A 150 1.56 -10.92 -1.40
N ARG A 151 2.76 -10.35 -1.19
CA ARG A 151 2.99 -8.92 -0.96
C ARG A 151 2.10 -8.35 0.14
N LEU A 152 2.01 -9.05 1.25
CA LEU A 152 1.15 -8.65 2.38
C LEU A 152 1.51 -7.27 2.93
N ARG A 153 2.78 -6.86 2.89
CA ARG A 153 3.19 -5.50 3.25
C ARG A 153 2.84 -4.47 2.17
N GLY A 154 2.42 -4.92 0.98
CA GLY A 154 2.08 -4.07 -0.14
C GLY A 154 3.19 -3.92 -1.18
N VAL A 155 3.06 -2.92 -2.03
CA VAL A 155 3.97 -2.63 -3.14
C VAL A 155 4.42 -1.18 -3.13
N ASN A 156 5.61 -0.95 -3.69
CA ASN A 156 6.10 0.38 -4.03
C ASN A 156 5.77 0.67 -5.50
N CYS A 157 5.36 1.90 -5.77
CA CYS A 157 5.02 2.38 -7.11
C CYS A 157 5.67 3.73 -7.40
N ARG A 158 5.80 4.02 -8.70
CA ARG A 158 6.08 5.37 -9.22
C ARG A 158 4.90 5.90 -10.02
N VAL A 159 4.77 7.20 -10.12
CA VAL A 159 3.71 7.85 -10.90
C VAL A 159 4.12 7.90 -12.37
N VAL A 160 3.31 7.28 -13.24
CA VAL A 160 3.51 7.30 -14.70
C VAL A 160 2.63 8.37 -15.35
N VAL A 161 1.35 8.45 -14.94
CA VAL A 161 0.43 9.50 -15.38
C VAL A 161 -0.08 10.24 -14.15
N PRO A 162 0.10 11.56 -14.07
CA PRO A 162 -0.49 12.36 -13.00
C PRO A 162 -2.02 12.39 -13.09
N GLY A 163 -2.68 12.62 -11.96
CA GLY A 163 -4.13 12.79 -11.93
C GLY A 163 -4.70 12.78 -10.53
N GLU A 164 -5.97 13.12 -10.42
CA GLU A 164 -6.71 13.06 -9.16
C GLU A 164 -7.13 11.61 -8.85
N VAL A 165 -7.04 11.22 -7.59
CA VAL A 165 -7.51 9.95 -7.04
C VAL A 165 -8.48 10.25 -5.89
N ARG A 166 -9.61 9.54 -5.88
CA ARG A 166 -10.66 9.67 -4.85
C ARG A 166 -10.88 8.34 -4.13
N VAL A 167 -11.27 8.38 -2.89
CA VAL A 167 -11.83 7.22 -2.21
C VAL A 167 -13.06 6.75 -2.96
N GLY A 168 -13.15 5.45 -3.26
CA GLY A 168 -14.20 4.85 -4.08
C GLY A 168 -13.84 4.69 -5.56
N ASP A 169 -12.80 5.36 -6.06
CA ASP A 169 -12.35 5.20 -7.45
C ASP A 169 -11.95 3.75 -7.73
N ALA A 170 -12.15 3.33 -8.97
CA ALA A 170 -11.65 2.05 -9.44
C ALA A 170 -10.11 2.03 -9.44
N VAL A 171 -9.54 0.89 -9.04
CA VAL A 171 -8.14 0.53 -9.31
C VAL A 171 -8.12 -0.61 -10.31
N GLU A 172 -7.53 -0.38 -11.47
CA GLU A 172 -7.57 -1.31 -12.61
C GLU A 172 -6.15 -1.63 -13.10
N VAL A 173 -5.91 -2.91 -13.38
CA VAL A 173 -4.71 -3.33 -14.10
C VAL A 173 -4.85 -2.94 -15.58
N VAL A 174 -4.03 -1.98 -16.03
CA VAL A 174 -4.10 -1.47 -17.42
C VAL A 174 -2.99 -2.02 -18.31
N SER A 175 -1.92 -2.55 -17.72
CA SER A 175 -0.90 -3.35 -18.43
C SER A 175 -0.13 -4.21 -17.43
N ARG A 176 0.32 -5.38 -17.88
CA ARG A 176 1.21 -6.28 -17.14
C ARG A 176 2.57 -6.35 -17.79
#